data_907f2b892635171a72fe87d058c7e03a
#
_entry.id   907f2b892635171a72fe87d058c7e03a
#
_cell.length_a   1.000
_cell.length_b   1.000
_cell.length_c   1.000
_cell.angle_alpha   90.00
_cell.angle_beta   90.00
_cell.angle_gamma   90.00
#
_symmetry.space_group_name_H-M   'P 1'
#
loop_
_entity.id
_entity.type
_entity.pdbx_description
1 polymer ?
#
loop_
_entity_poly.entity_id
_entity_poly.type
_entity_poly.pdbx_seq_one_letter_code
_entity_poly.pdbx_strand_id
1 'polypeptide(L)'
;MSVDPRFTQALLDDEAVAGARVLTSLAGRPDALVVLGSGLAEALDEAWGAPVATVALGDIPGVVAPVADGHGGELRAYETRRGVVLVATGRTHLYEGLGPRPVTALARAAVAAGISRAVLTNANGCLKTGISVTSWRSSTM
;
A
#
# COMPACT_ATOMS: atom_id res chain seq x y z
N MET A 1 14.78 -15.62 6.69
CA MET A 1 14.02 -16.50 5.78
C MET A 1 14.38 -16.10 4.36
N SER A 2 15.09 -16.94 3.60
CA SER A 2 15.45 -16.65 2.21
C SER A 2 14.24 -16.91 1.33
N VAL A 3 13.79 -15.92 0.62
CA VAL A 3 12.71 -16.07 -0.38
C VAL A 3 13.30 -16.78 -1.60
N ASP A 4 12.61 -17.81 -2.09
CA ASP A 4 13.04 -18.54 -3.29
C ASP A 4 13.19 -17.54 -4.47
N PRO A 5 14.37 -17.48 -5.12
CA PRO A 5 14.61 -16.55 -6.24
C PRO A 5 13.60 -16.68 -7.39
N ARG A 6 13.02 -17.87 -7.58
CA ARG A 6 11.99 -18.14 -8.60
C ARG A 6 10.69 -17.37 -8.28
N PHE A 7 10.35 -17.22 -6.99
CA PHE A 7 9.22 -16.41 -6.56
C PHE A 7 9.45 -14.93 -6.84
N THR A 8 10.65 -14.44 -6.55
CA THR A 8 11.00 -13.03 -6.79
C THR A 8 10.94 -12.72 -8.28
N GLN A 9 11.45 -13.59 -9.15
CA GLN A 9 11.45 -13.35 -10.59
C GLN A 9 10.05 -13.40 -11.21
N ALA A 10 9.16 -14.26 -10.70
CA ALA A 10 7.76 -14.32 -11.15
C ALA A 10 6.94 -13.08 -10.72
N LEU A 11 7.39 -12.35 -9.72
CA LEU A 11 6.75 -11.11 -9.23
C LEU A 11 7.25 -9.85 -9.94
N LEU A 12 8.41 -9.90 -10.58
CA LEU A 12 9.07 -8.78 -11.25
C LEU A 12 8.78 -8.78 -12.75
N ASP A 13 7.52 -8.74 -13.13
CA ASP A 13 7.11 -8.56 -14.52
C ASP A 13 7.24 -7.10 -14.97
N ASP A 14 7.07 -6.87 -16.29
CA ASP A 14 7.19 -5.53 -16.89
C ASP A 14 6.26 -4.50 -16.25
N GLU A 15 5.08 -4.92 -15.82
CA GLU A 15 4.09 -4.09 -15.16
C GLU A 15 4.56 -3.66 -13.76
N ALA A 16 5.13 -4.59 -12.98
CA ALA A 16 5.73 -4.29 -11.68
C ALA A 16 6.92 -3.33 -11.81
N VAL A 17 7.77 -3.52 -12.83
CA VAL A 17 8.90 -2.64 -13.12
C VAL A 17 8.43 -1.24 -13.54
N ALA A 18 7.39 -1.16 -14.38
CA ALA A 18 6.80 0.12 -14.78
C ALA A 18 6.17 0.84 -13.56
N GLY A 19 5.44 0.11 -12.71
CA GLY A 19 4.93 0.65 -11.45
C GLY A 19 6.04 1.15 -10.53
N ALA A 20 7.13 0.40 -10.39
CA ALA A 20 8.28 0.80 -9.58
C ALA A 20 8.90 2.14 -10.03
N ARG A 21 8.93 2.41 -11.34
CA ARG A 21 9.40 3.70 -11.86
C ARG A 21 8.52 4.86 -11.39
N VAL A 22 7.20 4.67 -11.33
CA VAL A 22 6.29 5.68 -10.79
C VAL A 22 6.57 5.91 -9.31
N LEU A 23 6.72 4.85 -8.51
CA LEU A 23 7.01 4.96 -7.08
C LEU A 23 8.34 5.69 -6.82
N THR A 24 9.38 5.37 -7.59
CA THR A 24 10.70 6.00 -7.44
C THR A 24 10.72 7.43 -7.97
N SER A 25 9.95 7.76 -9.01
CA SER A 25 9.83 9.14 -9.49
C SER A 25 9.09 10.04 -8.50
N LEU A 26 8.14 9.47 -7.76
CA LEU A 26 7.36 10.20 -6.74
C LEU A 26 8.19 10.58 -5.53
N ALA A 27 9.11 9.72 -5.10
CA ALA A 27 9.74 9.83 -3.80
C ALA A 27 11.24 9.47 -3.76
N GLY A 28 11.89 9.33 -4.91
CA GLY A 28 13.27 8.89 -4.99
C GLY A 28 13.41 7.42 -4.57
N ARG A 29 13.96 7.18 -3.38
CA ARG A 29 14.15 5.82 -2.84
C ARG A 29 13.28 5.62 -1.60
N PRO A 30 12.04 5.16 -1.75
CA PRO A 30 11.17 4.94 -0.61
C PRO A 30 11.67 3.78 0.28
N ASP A 31 11.53 3.94 1.60
CA ASP A 31 12.00 2.96 2.59
C ASP A 31 10.90 1.98 3.00
N ALA A 32 9.64 2.42 2.91
CA ALA A 32 8.50 1.63 3.33
C ALA A 32 7.24 1.97 2.52
N LEU A 33 6.35 0.98 2.42
CA LEU A 33 4.99 1.14 1.92
C LEU A 33 4.00 0.88 3.06
N VAL A 34 3.05 1.79 3.26
CA VAL A 34 1.89 1.59 4.14
C VAL A 34 0.64 1.54 3.27
N VAL A 35 -0.20 0.53 3.46
CA VAL A 35 -1.49 0.42 2.78
C VAL A 35 -2.59 0.57 3.83
N LEU A 36 -3.34 1.64 3.75
CA LEU A 36 -4.39 1.94 4.72
C LEU A 36 -5.66 1.14 4.44
N GLY A 37 -6.28 0.68 5.51
CA GLY A 37 -7.65 0.19 5.50
C GLY A 37 -8.66 1.34 5.56
N SER A 38 -9.94 1.00 5.43
CA SER A 38 -11.05 1.96 5.42
C SER A 38 -11.05 2.87 6.66
N GLY A 39 -11.28 4.17 6.46
CA GLY A 39 -11.42 5.16 7.53
C GLY A 39 -10.11 5.68 8.13
N LEU A 40 -8.93 5.24 7.66
CA LEU A 40 -7.65 5.67 8.22
C LEU A 40 -7.00 6.84 7.45
N ALA A 41 -7.48 7.18 6.27
CA ALA A 41 -6.90 8.24 5.44
C ALA A 41 -7.05 9.64 6.10
N GLU A 42 -8.21 9.90 6.72
CA GLU A 42 -8.46 11.17 7.43
C GLU A 42 -7.54 11.33 8.64
N ALA A 43 -7.37 10.26 9.43
CA ALA A 43 -6.48 10.26 10.58
C ALA A 43 -5.00 10.46 10.18
N LEU A 44 -4.61 10.06 8.96
CA LEU A 44 -3.28 10.30 8.43
C LEU A 44 -3.02 11.80 8.23
N ASP A 45 -3.99 12.52 7.66
CA ASP A 45 -3.86 13.95 7.38
C ASP A 45 -3.69 14.77 8.68
N GLU A 46 -4.40 14.38 9.74
CA GLU A 46 -4.24 14.99 11.07
C GLU A 46 -2.86 14.67 11.70
N ALA A 47 -2.38 13.45 11.54
CA ALA A 47 -1.17 12.98 12.22
C ALA A 47 0.13 13.37 11.50
N TRP A 48 0.14 13.39 10.16
CA TRP A 48 1.36 13.53 9.35
C TRP A 48 1.38 14.81 8.52
N GLY A 49 0.27 15.52 8.40
CA GLY A 49 0.15 16.73 7.60
C GLY A 49 0.15 16.44 6.09
N ALA A 50 0.50 17.46 5.30
CA ALA A 50 0.48 17.35 3.85
C ALA A 50 1.60 16.43 3.32
N PRO A 51 1.31 15.57 2.32
CA PRO A 51 2.32 14.79 1.63
C PRO A 51 3.25 15.69 0.79
N VAL A 52 4.49 15.27 0.60
CA VAL A 52 5.45 15.97 -0.29
C VAL A 52 5.17 15.72 -1.77
N ALA A 53 4.51 14.61 -2.08
CA ALA A 53 4.07 14.27 -3.44
C ALA A 53 2.89 13.29 -3.37
N THR A 54 2.07 13.29 -4.43
CA THR A 54 0.89 12.44 -4.55
C THR A 54 0.71 11.99 -6.00
N VAL A 55 0.25 10.75 -6.19
CA VAL A 55 -0.18 10.19 -7.47
C VAL A 55 -1.46 9.39 -7.27
N ALA A 56 -2.39 9.41 -8.23
CA ALA A 56 -3.56 8.54 -8.17
C ALA A 56 -3.15 7.07 -8.30
N LEU A 57 -3.76 6.17 -7.53
CA LEU A 57 -3.46 4.74 -7.60
C LEU A 57 -3.68 4.18 -9.01
N GLY A 58 -4.71 4.66 -9.72
CA GLY A 58 -5.00 4.25 -11.09
C GLY A 58 -3.95 4.66 -12.13
N ASP A 59 -3.08 5.62 -11.82
CA ASP A 59 -1.97 6.03 -12.69
C ASP A 59 -0.73 5.15 -12.52
N ILE A 60 -0.75 4.22 -11.57
CA ILE A 60 0.33 3.26 -11.36
C ILE A 60 0.06 2.03 -12.21
N PRO A 61 0.96 1.65 -13.14
CA PRO A 61 0.79 0.47 -13.98
C PRO A 61 0.39 -0.78 -13.21
N GLY A 62 -0.67 -1.44 -13.66
CA GLY A 62 -1.22 -2.65 -13.06
C GLY A 62 -2.10 -2.44 -11.85
N VAL A 63 -2.11 -1.26 -11.25
CA VAL A 63 -3.00 -0.94 -10.12
C VAL A 63 -4.34 -0.47 -10.66
N VAL A 64 -5.40 -1.12 -10.22
CA VAL A 64 -6.77 -0.66 -10.47
C VAL A 64 -7.20 0.18 -9.25
N ALA A 65 -7.69 1.40 -9.51
CA ALA A 65 -8.20 2.24 -8.42
C ALA A 65 -9.43 1.58 -7.78
N PRO A 66 -9.57 1.61 -6.44
CA PRO A 66 -10.75 1.10 -5.77
C PRO A 66 -11.99 1.87 -6.25
N VAL A 67 -13.09 1.14 -6.54
CA VAL A 67 -14.34 1.70 -7.06
C VAL A 67 -15.21 2.33 -5.96
N ALA A 68 -14.77 2.33 -4.72
CA ALA A 68 -15.54 2.89 -3.61
C ALA A 68 -15.75 4.40 -3.75
N ASP A 69 -16.99 4.79 -3.58
CA ASP A 69 -17.59 6.11 -3.79
C ASP A 69 -16.66 7.33 -3.59
N GLY A 70 -16.35 8.02 -4.69
CA GLY A 70 -16.00 9.44 -4.70
C GLY A 70 -14.54 9.82 -4.42
N HIS A 71 -13.69 8.93 -3.97
CA HIS A 71 -12.27 9.20 -3.73
C HIS A 71 -11.43 8.11 -4.36
N GLY A 72 -11.03 8.31 -5.62
CA GLY A 72 -9.98 7.50 -6.22
C GLY A 72 -8.79 7.45 -5.25
N GLY A 73 -8.40 6.25 -4.79
CA GLY A 73 -7.30 6.10 -3.86
C GLY A 73 -6.02 6.74 -4.39
N GLU A 74 -5.22 7.28 -3.50
CA GLU A 74 -3.96 7.95 -3.81
C GLU A 74 -2.79 7.20 -3.19
N LEU A 75 -1.64 7.31 -3.82
CA LEU A 75 -0.35 7.00 -3.22
C LEU A 75 0.32 8.32 -2.86
N ARG A 76 0.57 8.53 -1.58
CA ARG A 76 1.15 9.75 -1.01
C ARG A 76 2.54 9.49 -0.48
N ALA A 77 3.48 10.39 -0.73
CA ALA A 77 4.84 10.33 -0.20
C ALA A 77 4.98 11.26 1.01
N TYR A 78 5.59 10.75 2.07
CA TYR A 78 5.88 11.50 3.29
C TYR A 78 7.36 11.37 3.64
N GLU A 79 8.02 12.50 3.88
CA GLU A 79 9.35 12.51 4.44
C GLU A 79 9.30 12.34 5.96
N THR A 80 10.09 11.42 6.47
CA THR A 80 10.22 11.15 7.90
C THR A 80 11.68 11.23 8.32
N ARG A 81 11.96 11.26 9.62
CA ARG A 81 13.34 11.21 10.15
C ARG A 81 14.09 9.93 9.75
N ARG A 82 13.39 8.89 9.30
CA ARG A 82 13.95 7.58 8.94
C ARG A 82 13.95 7.31 7.46
N GLY A 83 13.57 8.30 6.64
CA GLY A 83 13.48 8.19 5.20
C GLY A 83 12.07 8.45 4.68
N VAL A 84 11.82 8.06 3.45
CA VAL A 84 10.54 8.31 2.76
C VAL A 84 9.59 7.13 2.91
N VAL A 85 8.36 7.42 3.28
CA VAL A 85 7.28 6.44 3.41
C VAL A 85 6.22 6.73 2.35
N LEU A 86 5.88 5.72 1.57
CA LEU A 86 4.72 5.76 0.67
C LEU A 86 3.49 5.25 1.41
N VAL A 87 2.39 5.98 1.31
CA VAL A 87 1.12 5.62 1.94
C VAL A 87 0.03 5.54 0.89
N ALA A 88 -0.51 4.35 0.65
CA ALA A 88 -1.70 4.15 -0.17
C ALA A 88 -2.95 4.38 0.70
N THR A 89 -3.79 5.34 0.31
CA THR A 89 -5.01 5.70 1.05
C THR A 89 -6.19 4.77 0.77
N GLY A 90 -5.99 3.79 -0.11
CA GLY A 90 -6.97 2.75 -0.45
C GLY A 90 -6.29 1.57 -1.11
N ARG A 91 -7.07 0.54 -1.38
CA ARG A 91 -6.62 -0.65 -2.13
C ARG A 91 -7.79 -1.34 -2.80
N THR A 92 -7.52 -2.05 -3.88
CA THR A 92 -8.44 -2.96 -4.55
C THR A 92 -8.55 -4.26 -3.74
N HIS A 93 -9.72 -4.82 -3.65
CA HIS A 93 -9.96 -6.07 -2.94
C HIS A 93 -10.27 -7.23 -3.88
N LEU A 94 -9.92 -8.45 -3.45
CA LEU A 94 -10.14 -9.65 -4.25
C LEU A 94 -11.64 -9.91 -4.54
N TYR A 95 -12.53 -9.52 -3.62
CA TYR A 95 -13.98 -9.67 -3.78
C TYR A 95 -14.56 -8.75 -4.87
N GLU A 96 -13.82 -7.76 -5.38
CA GLU A 96 -14.22 -6.93 -6.52
C GLU A 96 -14.19 -7.70 -7.86
N GLY A 97 -13.73 -8.96 -7.85
CA GLY A 97 -13.75 -9.85 -9.01
C GLY A 97 -12.66 -9.62 -10.05
N LEU A 98 -11.71 -8.72 -9.79
CA LEU A 98 -10.62 -8.37 -10.72
C LEU A 98 -9.48 -9.38 -10.73
N GLY A 99 -9.53 -10.40 -9.87
CA GLY A 99 -8.49 -11.41 -9.73
C GLY A 99 -7.26 -10.94 -8.94
N PRO A 100 -6.30 -11.83 -8.68
CA PRO A 100 -5.18 -11.55 -7.79
C PRO A 100 -4.15 -10.57 -8.36
N ARG A 101 -4.04 -10.47 -9.68
CA ARG A 101 -2.99 -9.69 -10.33
C ARG A 101 -3.13 -8.18 -10.05
N PRO A 102 -4.26 -7.53 -10.27
CA PRO A 102 -4.46 -6.12 -9.90
C PRO A 102 -4.39 -5.88 -8.39
N VAL A 103 -4.92 -6.79 -7.58
CA VAL A 103 -4.89 -6.69 -6.12
C VAL A 103 -3.48 -6.66 -5.55
N THR A 104 -2.54 -7.36 -6.19
CA THR A 104 -1.13 -7.42 -5.75
C THR A 104 -0.21 -6.43 -6.47
N ALA A 105 -0.72 -5.68 -7.45
CA ALA A 105 0.10 -4.86 -8.33
C ALA A 105 0.95 -3.82 -7.59
N LEU A 106 0.38 -3.09 -6.63
CA LEU A 106 1.11 -2.12 -5.83
C LEU A 106 2.22 -2.77 -4.99
N ALA A 107 1.96 -3.94 -4.40
CA ALA A 107 2.96 -4.66 -3.64
C ALA A 107 4.10 -5.17 -4.53
N ARG A 108 3.78 -5.66 -5.74
CA ARG A 108 4.79 -6.09 -6.73
C ARG A 108 5.64 -4.89 -7.19
N ALA A 109 5.00 -3.74 -7.47
CA ALA A 109 5.71 -2.51 -7.80
C ALA A 109 6.64 -2.05 -6.67
N ALA A 110 6.19 -2.16 -5.41
CA ALA A 110 7.01 -1.84 -4.25
C ALA A 110 8.23 -2.76 -4.12
N VAL A 111 8.07 -4.06 -4.34
CA VAL A 111 9.20 -5.02 -4.37
C VAL A 111 10.17 -4.67 -5.50
N ALA A 112 9.67 -4.37 -6.71
CA ALA A 112 10.48 -3.96 -7.85
C ALA A 112 11.23 -2.63 -7.60
N ALA A 113 10.66 -1.72 -6.82
CA ALA A 113 11.28 -0.48 -6.38
C ALA A 113 12.32 -0.66 -5.26
N GLY A 114 12.50 -1.90 -4.76
CA GLY A 114 13.44 -2.22 -3.68
C GLY A 114 12.93 -1.87 -2.27
N ILE A 115 11.63 -1.63 -2.11
CA ILE A 115 11.01 -1.42 -0.80
C ILE A 115 10.98 -2.74 -0.05
N SER A 116 11.62 -2.79 1.11
CA SER A 116 11.79 -4.00 1.91
C SER A 116 10.80 -4.11 3.07
N ARG A 117 10.04 -3.05 3.35
CA ARG A 117 9.09 -2.99 4.46
C ARG A 117 7.71 -2.60 3.97
N ALA A 118 6.70 -3.39 4.33
CA ALA A 118 5.30 -3.07 4.07
C ALA A 118 4.46 -3.23 5.32
N VAL A 119 3.53 -2.31 5.53
CA VAL A 119 2.53 -2.36 6.60
C VAL A 119 1.15 -2.32 5.93
N LEU A 120 0.37 -3.36 6.14
CA LEU A 120 -1.01 -3.43 5.66
C LEU A 120 -1.94 -3.33 6.87
N THR A 121 -2.83 -2.35 6.83
CA THR A 121 -3.86 -2.18 7.86
C THR A 121 -5.21 -2.63 7.33
N ASN A 122 -6.08 -3.08 8.22
CA ASN A 122 -7.43 -3.46 7.87
C ASN A 122 -8.38 -3.23 9.06
N ALA A 123 -9.67 -3.10 8.77
CA ALA A 123 -10.74 -3.14 9.75
C ALA A 123 -11.38 -4.53 9.71
N ASN A 124 -11.43 -5.21 10.86
CA ASN A 124 -12.04 -6.53 10.98
C ASN A 124 -13.20 -6.54 11.97
N GLY A 125 -14.22 -7.31 11.69
CA GLY A 125 -15.23 -7.67 12.68
C GLY A 125 -14.61 -8.57 13.76
N CYS A 126 -14.91 -8.29 15.03
CA CYS A 126 -14.46 -9.12 16.14
C CYS A 126 -15.59 -10.01 16.61
N LEU A 127 -15.37 -11.33 16.58
CA LEU A 127 -16.32 -12.34 17.09
C LEU A 127 -16.13 -12.63 18.59
N LYS A 128 -15.07 -12.12 19.19
CA LYS A 128 -14.80 -12.32 20.63
C LYS A 128 -15.47 -11.22 21.44
N THR A 129 -16.28 -11.61 22.42
CA THR A 129 -16.90 -10.68 23.37
C THR A 129 -15.85 -10.02 24.28
N GLY A 130 -16.07 -8.77 24.70
CA GLY A 130 -15.18 -8.04 25.59
C GLY A 130 -13.98 -7.35 24.92
N ILE A 131 -13.89 -7.35 23.58
CA ILE A 131 -12.93 -6.51 22.86
C ILE A 131 -13.67 -5.25 22.40
N SER A 132 -13.24 -4.10 22.89
CA SER A 132 -13.76 -2.81 22.46
C SER A 132 -13.13 -2.37 21.12
N VAL A 133 -13.80 -1.50 20.39
CA VAL A 133 -13.33 -0.93 19.10
C VAL A 133 -11.97 -0.22 19.25
N THR A 134 -11.61 0.20 20.47
CA THR A 134 -10.36 0.90 20.79
C THR A 134 -9.21 -0.03 21.20
N SER A 135 -9.44 -1.36 21.26
CA SER A 135 -8.36 -2.28 21.61
C SER A 135 -7.45 -2.55 20.42
N TRP A 136 -6.25 -1.98 20.43
CA TRP A 136 -5.21 -2.26 19.45
C TRP A 136 -4.43 -3.52 19.80
N ARG A 137 -4.23 -4.42 18.83
CA ARG A 137 -3.37 -5.58 19.00
C ARG A 137 -2.33 -5.62 17.89
N SER A 138 -1.07 -5.63 18.27
CA SER A 138 0.05 -5.94 17.38
C SER A 138 0.17 -7.46 17.23
N SER A 139 0.07 -7.96 16.02
CA SER A 139 0.47 -9.34 15.69
C SER A 139 1.90 -9.29 15.17
N THR A 140 2.85 -9.76 15.96
CA THR A 140 4.20 -10.05 15.46
C THR A 140 4.16 -11.48 14.90
N MET A 141 4.40 -11.63 13.61
CA MET A 141 4.70 -12.93 13.00
C MET A 141 6.19 -13.21 13.05
#